data_348ec956fee506e58e43963ff18aab85
#
_entry.id   348ec956fee506e58e43963ff18aab85
#
_cell.length_a   1.000
_cell.length_b   1.000
_cell.length_c   1.000
_cell.angle_alpha   90.00
_cell.angle_beta   90.00
_cell.angle_gamma   90.00
#
_symmetry.space_group_name_H-M   'P 1'
#
loop_
_entity.id
_entity.type
_entity.pdbx_description
1 polymer ?
#
loop_
_entity_poly.entity_id
_entity_poly.type
_entity_poly.pdbx_seq_one_letter_code
_entity_poly.pdbx_strand_id
1 'polypeptide(L)'
;MQVNYLIILLLSLCSLSLYPQIAGKDLEVTSNKVFYDSKNEIIYLEMDVSIISRDLNIKSNSAKIFLKNEIIEFSGEPASIEIFFPEQIKGSAENIVFNPTRNIKLLGNAILLTSELNLNSDEITYSLSTE
;
A
#
# COMPACT_ATOMS: atom_id res chain seq x y z
N MET A 1 16.11 -7.58 -11.91
CA MET A 1 17.03 -6.60 -11.33
C MET A 1 16.73 -5.21 -11.82
N GLN A 2 16.81 -4.99 -13.12
CA GLN A 2 16.52 -3.67 -13.67
C GLN A 2 15.12 -3.21 -13.34
N VAL A 3 14.20 -4.15 -13.29
CA VAL A 3 12.79 -3.84 -13.01
C VAL A 3 12.64 -3.29 -11.61
N ASN A 4 13.38 -3.84 -10.65
CA ASN A 4 13.32 -3.35 -9.28
C ASN A 4 13.85 -1.92 -9.16
N TYR A 5 14.91 -1.63 -9.89
CA TYR A 5 15.44 -0.27 -9.90
C TYR A 5 14.43 0.71 -10.48
N LEU A 6 13.76 0.30 -11.53
CA LEU A 6 12.78 1.15 -12.17
C LEU A 6 11.63 1.47 -11.21
N ILE A 7 11.15 0.46 -10.51
CA ILE A 7 10.07 0.65 -9.55
C ILE A 7 10.48 1.58 -8.43
N ILE A 8 11.66 1.33 -7.86
CA ILE A 8 12.16 2.16 -6.78
C ILE A 8 12.32 3.59 -7.25
N LEU A 9 12.84 3.77 -8.44
CA LEU A 9 13.03 5.10 -9.01
C LEU A 9 11.70 5.80 -9.23
N LEU A 10 10.71 5.10 -9.77
CA LEU A 10 9.40 5.69 -10.02
C LEU A 10 8.70 6.06 -8.73
N LEU A 11 8.75 5.19 -7.74
CA LEU A 11 8.16 5.46 -6.45
C LEU A 11 8.88 6.62 -5.77
N SER A 12 10.19 6.66 -5.91
CA SER A 12 10.99 7.72 -5.36
C SER A 12 10.64 9.06 -5.98
N LEU A 13 10.43 9.08 -7.29
CA LEU A 13 10.04 10.30 -7.98
C LEU A 13 8.66 10.77 -7.54
N CYS A 14 7.72 9.84 -7.41
CA CYS A 14 6.40 10.17 -6.93
C CYS A 14 6.46 10.79 -5.55
N SER A 15 7.26 10.19 -4.70
CA SER A 15 7.28 10.63 -3.35
C SER A 15 8.07 11.91 -3.16
N LEU A 16 9.05 12.16 -3.97
CA LEU A 16 9.81 13.39 -3.87
C LEU A 16 8.94 14.61 -4.14
N SER A 17 7.93 14.45 -4.97
CA SER A 17 7.12 15.59 -5.34
C SER A 17 6.05 15.92 -4.30
N LEU A 18 5.57 14.93 -3.54
CA LEU A 18 4.37 15.15 -2.74
C LEU A 18 4.40 14.63 -1.32
N TYR A 19 5.02 13.48 -1.07
CA TYR A 19 4.92 12.84 0.24
C TYR A 19 6.26 12.40 0.75
N PRO A 20 7.02 13.29 1.31
CA PRO A 20 8.34 12.92 1.81
C PRO A 20 8.30 11.83 2.86
N GLN A 21 7.24 11.78 3.66
CA GLN A 21 7.19 10.81 4.73
C GLN A 21 6.93 9.39 4.26
N ILE A 22 6.24 9.23 3.14
CA ILE A 22 6.00 7.89 2.61
C ILE A 22 7.10 7.49 1.66
N ALA A 23 7.58 8.45 0.96
CA ALA A 23 8.64 8.28 0.02
C ALA A 23 9.94 8.13 0.69
N GLY A 24 9.90 7.69 1.82
CA GLY A 24 11.10 7.57 2.54
C GLY A 24 12.15 6.82 1.78
N LYS A 25 13.37 7.11 2.11
CA LYS A 25 14.51 6.43 1.55
C LYS A 25 14.48 4.95 1.84
N ASP A 26 13.65 4.55 2.80
CA ASP A 26 13.61 3.17 3.24
C ASP A 26 12.53 2.35 2.57
N LEU A 27 11.90 2.90 1.54
CA LEU A 27 10.85 2.16 0.86
C LEU A 27 11.44 1.04 0.01
N GLU A 28 10.98 -0.16 0.27
CA GLU A 28 11.37 -1.36 -0.47
C GLU A 28 10.16 -2.00 -1.09
N VAL A 29 10.21 -2.27 -2.38
CA VAL A 29 9.12 -2.95 -3.10
C VAL A 29 9.68 -4.19 -3.75
N THR A 30 9.10 -5.35 -3.44
CA THR A 30 9.51 -6.59 -4.07
C THR A 30 8.28 -7.36 -4.56
N SER A 31 8.45 -8.08 -5.65
CA SER A 31 7.46 -9.00 -6.15
C SER A 31 8.15 -9.89 -7.18
N ASN A 32 7.49 -10.99 -7.55
CA ASN A 32 8.08 -11.89 -8.54
C ASN A 32 7.90 -11.37 -9.96
N LYS A 33 6.89 -10.55 -10.19
CA LYS A 33 6.59 -10.09 -11.53
C LYS A 33 6.12 -8.65 -11.51
N VAL A 34 6.63 -7.85 -12.42
CA VAL A 34 6.30 -6.43 -12.49
C VAL A 34 5.98 -6.07 -13.93
N PHE A 35 4.93 -5.31 -14.11
CA PHE A 35 4.58 -4.75 -15.39
C PHE A 35 4.27 -3.27 -15.20
N TYR A 36 4.90 -2.43 -15.99
CA TYR A 36 4.65 -1.00 -15.93
C TYR A 36 3.93 -0.55 -17.19
N ASP A 37 2.72 -0.02 -17.01
CA ASP A 37 1.93 0.57 -18.09
C ASP A 37 2.23 2.06 -18.11
N SER A 38 3.14 2.46 -18.99
CA SER A 38 3.57 3.85 -19.03
C SER A 38 2.47 4.79 -19.54
N LYS A 39 1.57 4.27 -20.34
CA LYS A 39 0.50 5.09 -20.89
C LYS A 39 -0.48 5.52 -19.81
N ASN A 40 -0.87 4.59 -18.95
CA ASN A 40 -1.83 4.86 -17.88
C ASN A 40 -1.13 5.15 -16.55
N GLU A 41 0.18 5.02 -16.50
CA GLU A 41 0.98 5.25 -15.31
C GLU A 41 0.56 4.36 -14.15
N ILE A 42 0.48 3.07 -14.44
CA ILE A 42 0.11 2.07 -13.44
C ILE A 42 1.21 1.03 -13.37
N ILE A 43 1.62 0.70 -12.15
CA ILE A 43 2.57 -0.38 -11.92
C ILE A 43 1.78 -1.58 -11.40
N TYR A 44 1.93 -2.71 -12.07
CA TYR A 44 1.29 -3.97 -11.66
C TYR A 44 2.35 -4.86 -11.03
N LEU A 45 2.08 -5.33 -9.82
CA LEU A 45 2.96 -6.22 -9.10
C LEU A 45 2.22 -7.54 -8.88
N GLU A 46 2.86 -8.66 -9.19
CA GLU A 46 2.21 -9.97 -9.07
C GLU A 46 3.11 -10.94 -8.33
N MET A 47 2.49 -11.70 -7.46
CA MET A 47 3.11 -12.79 -6.71
C MET A 47 4.09 -12.32 -5.67
N ASP A 48 3.77 -12.61 -4.43
CA ASP A 48 4.62 -12.32 -3.28
C ASP A 48 4.99 -10.84 -3.23
N VAL A 49 3.96 -10.00 -3.22
CA VAL A 49 4.17 -8.56 -3.18
C VAL A 49 4.46 -8.14 -1.75
N SER A 50 5.51 -7.36 -1.58
CA SER A 50 5.88 -6.79 -0.29
C SER A 50 6.30 -5.35 -0.50
N ILE A 51 5.70 -4.45 0.27
CA ILE A 51 6.05 -3.03 0.24
C ILE A 51 6.36 -2.65 1.68
N ILE A 52 7.60 -2.31 1.95
CA ILE A 52 8.06 -2.07 3.31
C ILE A 52 8.76 -0.73 3.40
N SER A 53 8.39 0.04 4.40
CA SER A 53 9.14 1.24 4.76
C SER A 53 9.20 1.29 6.27
N ARG A 54 9.82 2.33 6.80
CA ARG A 54 9.91 2.47 8.24
C ARG A 54 8.53 2.52 8.91
N ASP A 55 7.57 3.15 8.25
CA ASP A 55 6.27 3.39 8.84
C ASP A 55 5.16 2.51 8.27
N LEU A 56 5.49 1.63 7.32
CA LEU A 56 4.47 0.92 6.56
C LEU A 56 4.96 -0.47 6.15
N ASN A 57 4.08 -1.43 6.23
CA ASN A 57 4.36 -2.80 5.77
C ASN A 57 3.11 -3.33 5.08
N ILE A 58 3.21 -3.63 3.78
CA ILE A 58 2.13 -4.18 3.00
C ILE A 58 2.55 -5.52 2.44
N LYS A 59 1.68 -6.52 2.57
CA LYS A 59 1.91 -7.84 1.98
C LYS A 59 0.66 -8.29 1.25
N SER A 60 0.85 -8.80 0.05
CA SER A 60 -0.30 -9.23 -0.76
C SER A 60 0.15 -10.17 -1.85
N ASN A 61 -0.82 -10.74 -2.57
CA ASN A 61 -0.53 -11.56 -3.74
C ASN A 61 -0.33 -10.70 -4.98
N SER A 62 -1.05 -9.60 -5.07
CA SER A 62 -0.92 -8.70 -6.20
C SER A 62 -1.20 -7.28 -5.76
N ALA A 63 -0.71 -6.33 -6.54
CA ALA A 63 -0.93 -4.92 -6.24
C ALA A 63 -0.90 -4.11 -7.51
N LYS A 64 -1.60 -2.98 -7.48
CA LYS A 64 -1.56 -1.96 -8.52
C LYS A 64 -1.25 -0.64 -7.87
N ILE A 65 -0.25 0.04 -8.42
CA ILE A 65 0.12 1.36 -7.92
C ILE A 65 -0.27 2.36 -9.00
N PHE A 66 -1.23 3.23 -8.66
CA PHE A 66 -1.70 4.25 -9.57
C PHE A 66 -0.91 5.52 -9.32
N LEU A 67 0.07 5.79 -10.17
CA LEU A 67 0.99 6.89 -9.95
C LEU A 67 0.30 8.25 -10.00
N LYS A 68 -0.70 8.38 -10.86
CA LYS A 68 -1.41 9.66 -10.99
C LYS A 68 -2.19 10.01 -9.74
N ASN A 69 -2.82 9.03 -9.14
CA ASN A 69 -3.71 9.25 -8.00
C ASN A 69 -3.06 8.96 -6.68
N GLU A 70 -1.88 8.34 -6.73
CA GLU A 70 -1.13 7.96 -5.52
C GLU A 70 -1.94 7.01 -4.65
N ILE A 71 -2.58 6.05 -5.30
CA ILE A 71 -3.38 5.03 -4.63
C ILE A 71 -2.73 3.68 -4.88
N ILE A 72 -2.74 2.84 -3.87
CA ILE A 72 -2.28 1.47 -4.00
C ILE A 72 -3.47 0.55 -3.73
N GLU A 73 -3.77 -0.31 -4.70
CA GLU A 73 -4.78 -1.36 -4.54
C GLU A 73 -4.04 -2.68 -4.47
N PHE A 74 -4.37 -3.48 -3.46
CA PHE A 74 -3.70 -4.78 -3.37
C PHE A 74 -4.67 -5.83 -2.86
N SER A 75 -4.42 -7.08 -3.23
CA SER A 75 -5.32 -8.17 -2.91
C SER A 75 -4.53 -9.41 -2.53
N GLY A 76 -5.17 -10.28 -1.76
CA GLY A 76 -4.58 -11.52 -1.28
C GLY A 76 -5.59 -12.31 -0.48
N GLU A 77 -5.10 -13.36 0.18
CA GLU A 77 -5.97 -14.25 0.96
C GLU A 77 -5.37 -14.49 2.34
N PRO A 78 -5.29 -13.47 3.19
CA PRO A 78 -5.66 -12.09 2.94
C PRO A 78 -4.48 -11.23 2.52
N ALA A 79 -4.77 -10.06 2.00
CA ALA A 79 -3.79 -9.00 1.93
C ALA A 79 -3.72 -8.32 3.29
N SER A 80 -2.60 -7.72 3.63
CA SER A 80 -2.45 -7.07 4.92
C SER A 80 -1.69 -5.76 4.79
N ILE A 81 -2.03 -4.83 5.69
CA ILE A 81 -1.34 -3.57 5.79
C ILE A 81 -1.10 -3.28 7.26
N GLU A 82 0.10 -2.81 7.57
CA GLU A 82 0.44 -2.42 8.92
C GLU A 82 1.09 -1.06 8.87
N ILE A 83 0.53 -0.13 9.62
CA ILE A 83 1.05 1.23 9.73
C ILE A 83 1.55 1.38 11.16
N PHE A 84 2.78 1.89 11.31
CA PHE A 84 3.41 1.99 12.62
C PHE A 84 3.38 3.38 13.21
N PHE A 85 3.25 4.38 12.36
CA PHE A 85 3.31 5.75 12.82
C PHE A 85 2.39 6.61 11.97
N PRO A 86 1.67 7.57 12.53
CA PRO A 86 1.73 8.04 13.93
C PRO A 86 1.02 7.13 14.92
N GLU A 87 0.23 6.21 14.45
CA GLU A 87 -0.54 5.32 15.29
C GLU A 87 -0.46 3.93 14.69
N GLN A 88 -0.44 2.92 15.53
CA GLN A 88 -0.34 1.56 15.03
C GLN A 88 -1.70 1.07 14.54
N ILE A 89 -1.77 0.68 13.29
CA ILE A 89 -2.98 0.20 12.64
C ILE A 89 -2.61 -1.07 11.88
N LYS A 90 -3.41 -2.12 12.09
CA LYS A 90 -3.27 -3.35 11.32
C LYS A 90 -4.57 -3.63 10.61
N GLY A 91 -4.50 -3.85 9.31
CA GLY A 91 -5.67 -4.19 8.52
C GLY A 91 -5.44 -5.42 7.69
N SER A 92 -6.48 -6.20 7.49
CA SER A 92 -6.43 -7.32 6.56
C SER A 92 -7.77 -7.46 5.87
N ALA A 93 -7.73 -7.89 4.62
CA ALA A 93 -8.94 -8.09 3.83
C ALA A 93 -8.55 -8.77 2.53
N GLU A 94 -9.54 -9.20 1.78
CA GLU A 94 -9.27 -9.77 0.46
C GLU A 94 -8.77 -8.72 -0.50
N ASN A 95 -9.32 -7.50 -0.40
CA ASN A 95 -8.88 -6.37 -1.22
C ASN A 95 -8.72 -5.16 -0.34
N ILE A 96 -7.65 -4.42 -0.56
CA ILE A 96 -7.36 -3.22 0.22
C ILE A 96 -7.04 -2.10 -0.74
N VAL A 97 -7.65 -0.94 -0.50
CA VAL A 97 -7.34 0.27 -1.26
C VAL A 97 -6.76 1.29 -0.28
N PHE A 98 -5.50 1.61 -0.48
CA PHE A 98 -4.78 2.51 0.42
C PHE A 98 -4.56 3.83 -0.28
N ASN A 99 -5.14 4.89 0.28
CA ASN A 99 -4.90 6.25 -0.14
C ASN A 99 -4.20 6.95 1.02
N PRO A 100 -2.89 7.16 0.94
CA PRO A 100 -2.12 7.62 2.10
C PRO A 100 -2.59 8.92 2.72
N THR A 101 -3.25 9.77 1.94
CA THR A 101 -3.70 11.06 2.46
C THR A 101 -5.15 11.07 2.89
N ARG A 102 -5.86 9.98 2.66
CA ARG A 102 -7.31 9.97 2.93
C ARG A 102 -7.76 8.83 3.80
N ASN A 103 -7.63 7.62 3.30
CA ASN A 103 -8.22 6.50 4.01
C ASN A 103 -7.66 5.16 3.56
N ILE A 104 -8.05 4.14 4.31
CA ILE A 104 -7.81 2.75 3.96
C ILE A 104 -9.18 2.11 3.83
N LYS A 105 -9.42 1.43 2.71
CA LYS A 105 -10.64 0.66 2.52
C LYS A 105 -10.29 -0.81 2.52
N LEU A 106 -10.94 -1.56 3.38
CA LEU A 106 -10.75 -3.00 3.52
C LEU A 106 -12.02 -3.67 3.03
N LEU A 107 -11.89 -4.52 2.03
CA LEU A 107 -13.05 -5.13 1.36
C LEU A 107 -12.93 -6.64 1.36
N GLY A 108 -13.91 -7.32 1.94
CA GLY A 108 -13.96 -8.77 1.99
C GLY A 108 -13.27 -9.32 3.21
N ASN A 109 -14.06 -9.84 4.16
CA ASN A 109 -13.56 -10.38 5.42
C ASN A 109 -12.60 -9.41 6.09
N ALA A 110 -13.04 -8.18 6.20
CA ALA A 110 -12.17 -7.09 6.65
C ALA A 110 -11.98 -7.14 8.17
N ILE A 111 -10.74 -6.92 8.59
CA ILE A 111 -10.39 -6.84 10.00
C ILE A 111 -9.52 -5.61 10.19
N LEU A 112 -9.84 -4.79 11.16
CA LEU A 112 -9.04 -3.62 11.48
C LEU A 112 -8.75 -3.60 12.96
N LEU A 113 -7.48 -3.47 13.32
CA LEU A 113 -7.03 -3.42 14.70
C LEU A 113 -6.26 -2.13 14.91
N THR A 114 -6.63 -1.41 15.96
CA THR A 114 -5.83 -0.30 16.45
C THR A 114 -5.62 -0.54 17.95
N SER A 115 -4.97 0.40 18.62
CA SER A 115 -4.77 0.25 20.06
C SER A 115 -6.08 0.22 20.84
N GLU A 116 -7.16 0.75 20.26
CA GLU A 116 -8.44 0.87 20.97
C GLU A 116 -9.58 0.12 20.30
N LEU A 117 -9.41 -0.30 19.06
CA LEU A 117 -10.49 -0.87 18.28
C LEU A 117 -10.13 -2.23 17.73
N ASN A 118 -11.14 -3.08 17.65
CA ASN A 118 -11.04 -4.37 16.98
C ASN A 118 -12.32 -4.53 16.17
N LEU A 119 -12.22 -4.28 14.87
CA LEU A 119 -13.38 -4.25 13.99
C LEU A 119 -13.34 -5.41 13.01
N ASN A 120 -14.49 -6.02 12.79
CA ASN A 120 -14.69 -7.12 11.85
C ASN A 120 -15.92 -6.82 11.04
N SER A 121 -15.81 -6.88 9.72
CA SER A 121 -16.95 -6.60 8.86
C SER A 121 -16.64 -7.05 7.46
N ASP A 122 -17.64 -7.03 6.58
CA ASP A 122 -17.38 -7.28 5.17
C ASP A 122 -16.65 -6.13 4.53
N GLU A 123 -16.84 -4.93 5.07
CA GLU A 123 -16.23 -3.74 4.49
C GLU A 123 -15.95 -2.73 5.59
N ILE A 124 -14.73 -2.22 5.62
CA ILE A 124 -14.33 -1.22 6.60
C ILE A 124 -13.63 -0.09 5.87
N THR A 125 -14.04 1.14 6.17
CA THR A 125 -13.32 2.32 5.69
C THR A 125 -12.80 3.07 6.90
N TYR A 126 -11.50 3.26 6.96
CA TYR A 126 -10.84 3.94 8.06
C TYR A 126 -10.24 5.23 7.56
N SER A 127 -10.71 6.33 8.10
CA SER A 127 -10.24 7.65 7.68
C SER A 127 -8.92 7.96 8.37
N LEU A 128 -7.92 8.34 7.59
CA LEU A 128 -6.62 8.72 8.12
C LEU A 128 -6.63 10.20 8.43
N SER A 129 -6.33 10.53 9.66
CA SER A 129 -6.27 11.92 10.04
C SER A 129 -4.98 12.53 9.56
N THR A 130 -5.08 13.66 8.89
CA THR A 130 -3.90 14.37 8.43
C THR A 130 -3.63 15.61 9.24
N GLU A 131 -4.44 15.85 10.23
CA GLU A 131 -4.31 17.07 11.03
C GLU A 131 -3.37 16.89 12.17
#